data_5061f449fd89e282fd25ac02377eb26e
#
_entry.id   5061f449fd89e282fd25ac02377eb26e
#
_cell.length_a   1.000
_cell.length_b   1.000
_cell.length_c   1.000
_cell.angle_alpha   90.00
_cell.angle_beta   90.00
_cell.angle_gamma   90.00
#
_symmetry.space_group_name_H-M   'P 1'
#
loop_
_entity.id
_entity.type
_entity.pdbx_description
1 polymer ?
#
loop_
_entity_poly.entity_id
_entity_poly.type
_entity_poly.pdbx_seq_one_letter_code
_entity_poly.pdbx_strand_id
1 'polypeptide(L)'
;MASGDRRRCYACKRNLFSLLKARTDLPLCDGTNASDAGQYRPGIRAVEELGILSPLASAGLTKADIHRCAALTGMEDPEQKARPCLLTRLPYGMKPERSLLAGLAAGERAVHGVFASAGLPGPDFRLRLVDAERLELHVLPEPALAPGLCAELARRIAEAVPQLPPPRVVRVKTLSGFFDRA
;
A
#
# COMPACT_ATOMS: atom_id res chain seq x y z
N MET A 1 -16.76 -9.80 -6.94
CA MET A 1 -15.46 -9.17 -7.31
C MET A 1 -14.34 -10.18 -7.20
N ALA A 2 -13.63 -10.34 -8.30
CA ALA A 2 -12.69 -11.41 -8.52
C ALA A 2 -11.56 -11.37 -7.52
N SER A 3 -11.36 -12.47 -7.05
CA SER A 3 -10.20 -13.34 -7.14
C SER A 3 -8.87 -12.61 -7.03
N GLY A 4 -8.01 -13.13 -6.21
CA GLY A 4 -6.60 -12.79 -6.12
C GLY A 4 -5.78 -12.94 -7.40
N ASP A 5 -6.36 -12.68 -8.58
CA ASP A 5 -5.72 -12.68 -9.90
C ASP A 5 -4.70 -11.52 -10.01
N ARG A 6 -3.64 -11.71 -10.79
CA ARG A 6 -2.66 -10.68 -11.17
C ARG A 6 -3.32 -9.43 -11.78
N ARG A 7 -4.49 -9.58 -12.38
CA ARG A 7 -5.32 -8.48 -12.91
C ARG A 7 -6.19 -7.76 -11.87
N ARG A 8 -6.11 -8.10 -10.58
CA ARG A 8 -6.97 -7.51 -9.53
C ARG A 8 -6.94 -5.98 -9.50
N CYS A 9 -5.77 -5.36 -9.68
CA CYS A 9 -5.64 -3.90 -9.70
C CYS A 9 -6.30 -3.28 -10.93
N TYR A 10 -6.15 -3.91 -12.10
CA TYR A 10 -6.85 -3.50 -13.32
C TYR A 10 -8.36 -3.59 -13.15
N ALA A 11 -8.88 -4.75 -12.73
CA ALA A 11 -10.30 -4.97 -12.55
C ALA A 11 -10.92 -4.00 -11.52
N CYS A 12 -10.21 -3.75 -10.41
CA CYS A 12 -10.63 -2.81 -9.37
C CYS A 12 -10.73 -1.38 -9.91
N LYS A 13 -9.66 -0.87 -10.54
CA LYS A 13 -9.65 0.49 -11.13
C LYS A 13 -10.69 0.64 -12.23
N ARG A 14 -10.80 -0.35 -13.14
CA ARG A 14 -11.80 -0.32 -14.19
C ARG A 14 -13.22 -0.21 -13.63
N ASN A 15 -13.56 -1.03 -12.64
CA ASN A 15 -14.87 -0.98 -12.00
C ASN A 15 -15.12 0.38 -11.32
N LEU A 16 -14.15 0.85 -10.53
CA LEU A 16 -14.26 2.13 -9.81
C LEU A 16 -14.48 3.30 -10.78
N PHE A 17 -13.62 3.45 -11.77
CA PHE A 17 -13.73 4.56 -12.73
C PHE A 17 -14.96 4.46 -13.62
N SER A 18 -15.39 3.25 -13.99
CA SER A 18 -16.67 3.08 -14.72
C SER A 18 -17.87 3.54 -13.88
N LEU A 19 -17.89 3.23 -12.59
CA LEU A 19 -18.93 3.71 -11.69
C LEU A 19 -18.91 5.23 -11.49
N LEU A 20 -17.73 5.83 -11.43
CA LEU A 20 -17.59 7.28 -11.34
C LEU A 20 -18.05 7.97 -12.64
N LYS A 21 -17.63 7.47 -13.80
CA LYS A 21 -18.07 7.99 -15.11
C LYS A 21 -19.58 7.93 -15.30
N ALA A 22 -20.23 6.91 -14.75
CA ALA A 22 -21.70 6.81 -14.81
C ALA A 22 -22.43 7.84 -13.92
N ARG A 23 -21.72 8.61 -13.11
CA ARG A 23 -22.29 9.58 -12.16
C ARG A 23 -21.99 11.04 -12.49
N THR A 24 -21.12 11.29 -13.45
CA THR A 24 -20.74 12.64 -13.85
C THR A 24 -20.30 12.69 -15.30
N ASP A 25 -20.64 13.79 -15.97
CA ASP A 25 -20.18 14.13 -17.32
C ASP A 25 -18.84 14.92 -17.28
N LEU A 26 -18.37 15.26 -16.09
CA LEU A 26 -17.10 15.96 -15.93
C LEU A 26 -15.91 15.05 -16.22
N PRO A 27 -14.80 15.60 -16.76
CA PRO A 27 -13.56 14.86 -16.92
C PRO A 27 -13.08 14.31 -15.57
N LEU A 28 -12.78 13.02 -15.52
CA LEU A 28 -12.19 12.39 -14.34
C LEU A 28 -10.66 12.44 -14.44
N CYS A 29 -10.04 12.78 -13.31
CA CYS A 29 -8.58 12.81 -13.18
C CYS A 29 -8.11 11.83 -12.11
N ASP A 30 -6.90 11.29 -12.26
CA ASP A 30 -6.21 10.53 -11.22
C ASP A 30 -4.92 11.21 -10.75
N GLY A 31 -4.33 10.71 -9.66
CA GLY A 31 -3.09 11.23 -9.08
C GLY A 31 -1.82 10.59 -9.65
N THR A 32 -1.87 9.95 -10.82
CA THR A 32 -0.67 9.42 -11.47
C THR A 32 0.30 10.55 -11.80
N ASN A 33 1.59 10.38 -11.50
CA ASN A 33 2.63 11.38 -11.67
C ASN A 33 3.80 10.86 -12.49
N ALA A 34 4.76 11.73 -12.85
CA ALA A 34 5.89 11.36 -13.71
C ALA A 34 6.80 10.28 -13.11
N SER A 35 6.90 10.18 -11.77
CA SER A 35 7.68 9.13 -11.10
C SER A 35 7.04 7.74 -11.23
N ASP A 36 5.80 7.64 -11.69
CA ASP A 36 5.10 6.38 -11.89
C ASP A 36 5.42 5.76 -13.26
N ALA A 37 6.02 6.51 -14.16
CA ALA A 37 6.45 6.04 -15.47
C ALA A 37 7.51 4.93 -15.35
N GLY A 38 7.37 3.87 -16.15
CA GLY A 38 8.27 2.71 -16.13
C GLY A 38 8.06 1.74 -14.98
N GLN A 39 7.14 1.99 -14.05
CA GLN A 39 6.79 1.03 -13.02
C GLN A 39 5.69 0.06 -13.49
N TYR A 40 5.84 -1.22 -13.12
CA TYR A 40 4.78 -2.20 -13.37
C TYR A 40 3.53 -1.86 -12.55
N ARG A 41 2.52 -1.31 -13.21
CA ARG A 41 1.25 -0.92 -12.60
C ARG A 41 0.07 -1.40 -13.44
N PRO A 42 -0.43 -2.62 -13.23
CA PRO A 42 -1.53 -3.19 -14.03
C PRO A 42 -2.78 -2.31 -14.09
N GLY A 43 -2.97 -1.45 -13.09
CA GLY A 43 -4.10 -0.53 -13.05
C GLY A 43 -4.00 0.67 -14.01
N ILE A 44 -2.82 1.01 -14.55
CA ILE A 44 -2.65 2.12 -15.51
C ILE A 44 -3.46 1.84 -16.78
N ARG A 45 -3.44 0.61 -17.28
CA ARG A 45 -4.23 0.22 -18.45
C ARG A 45 -5.71 0.58 -18.32
N ALA A 46 -6.32 0.43 -17.14
CA ALA A 46 -7.72 0.79 -16.92
C ALA A 46 -7.94 2.32 -16.97
N VAL A 47 -6.95 3.11 -16.55
CA VAL A 47 -6.97 4.57 -16.62
C VAL A 47 -6.98 5.01 -18.08
N GLU A 48 -6.10 4.45 -18.90
CA GLU A 48 -5.97 4.73 -20.35
C GLU A 48 -7.23 4.31 -21.10
N GLU A 49 -7.70 3.06 -20.93
CA GLU A 49 -8.89 2.52 -21.61
C GLU A 49 -10.18 3.33 -21.32
N LEU A 50 -10.28 3.91 -20.13
CA LEU A 50 -11.44 4.69 -19.71
C LEU A 50 -11.28 6.19 -19.98
N GLY A 51 -10.16 6.63 -20.54
CA GLY A 51 -9.88 8.05 -20.81
C GLY A 51 -9.83 8.90 -19.55
N ILE A 52 -9.30 8.34 -18.44
CA ILE A 52 -9.07 9.09 -17.22
C ILE A 52 -7.80 9.93 -17.39
N LEU A 53 -7.87 11.21 -17.08
CA LEU A 53 -6.74 12.13 -17.23
C LEU A 53 -5.76 11.98 -16.08
N SER A 54 -4.46 12.13 -16.37
CA SER A 54 -3.38 12.14 -15.37
C SER A 54 -2.62 13.46 -15.45
N PRO A 55 -3.20 14.59 -14.97
CA PRO A 55 -2.64 15.93 -15.18
C PRO A 55 -1.24 16.11 -14.60
N LEU A 56 -0.95 15.51 -13.46
CA LEU A 56 0.37 15.58 -12.84
C LEU A 56 1.44 14.89 -13.70
N ALA A 57 1.12 13.72 -14.26
CA ALA A 57 2.00 13.01 -15.17
C ALA A 57 2.17 13.79 -16.50
N SER A 58 1.07 14.34 -17.03
CA SER A 58 1.10 15.14 -18.28
C SER A 58 1.92 16.42 -18.12
N ALA A 59 1.93 17.02 -16.93
CA ALA A 59 2.77 18.18 -16.60
C ALA A 59 4.22 17.81 -16.25
N GLY A 60 4.59 16.53 -16.30
CA GLY A 60 5.94 16.07 -15.95
C GLY A 60 6.29 16.17 -14.47
N LEU A 61 5.28 16.36 -13.59
CA LEU A 61 5.51 16.53 -12.16
C LEU A 61 5.91 15.19 -11.52
N THR A 62 7.08 15.21 -10.89
CA THR A 62 7.57 14.07 -10.09
C THR A 62 6.97 14.07 -8.69
N LYS A 63 7.14 12.97 -7.96
CA LYS A 63 6.73 12.90 -6.57
C LYS A 63 7.42 13.96 -5.70
N ALA A 64 8.68 14.27 -5.95
CA ALA A 64 9.41 15.33 -5.25
C ALA A 64 8.83 16.73 -5.56
N ASP A 65 8.42 16.99 -6.79
CA ASP A 65 7.75 18.24 -7.15
C ASP A 65 6.41 18.38 -6.45
N ILE A 66 5.63 17.30 -6.37
CA ILE A 66 4.34 17.28 -5.68
C ILE A 66 4.52 17.60 -4.19
N HIS A 67 5.51 16.98 -3.51
CA HIS A 67 5.79 17.27 -2.10
C HIS A 67 6.18 18.75 -1.89
N ARG A 68 7.01 19.31 -2.79
CA ARG A 68 7.35 20.74 -2.73
C ARG A 68 6.13 21.64 -2.92
N CYS A 69 5.29 21.33 -3.90
CA CYS A 69 4.06 22.07 -4.12
C CYS A 69 3.11 21.98 -2.91
N ALA A 70 2.98 20.79 -2.34
CA ALA A 70 2.17 20.55 -1.15
C ALA A 70 2.64 21.40 0.04
N ALA A 71 3.94 21.50 0.28
CA ALA A 71 4.51 22.35 1.32
C ALA A 71 4.24 23.85 1.05
N LEU A 72 4.40 24.29 -0.20
CA LEU A 72 4.16 25.69 -0.60
C LEU A 72 2.67 26.10 -0.50
N THR A 73 1.77 25.16 -0.72
CA THR A 73 0.32 25.41 -0.65
C THR A 73 -0.27 25.21 0.75
N GLY A 74 0.56 24.93 1.74
CA GLY A 74 0.13 24.78 3.15
C GLY A 74 -0.66 23.50 3.42
N MET A 75 -0.41 22.41 2.68
CA MET A 75 -1.01 21.13 3.00
C MET A 75 -0.57 20.64 4.40
N GLU A 76 -1.49 20.08 5.15
CA GLU A 76 -1.25 19.60 6.53
C GLU A 76 -0.12 18.53 6.62
N ASP A 77 -0.05 17.63 5.64
CA ASP A 77 0.99 16.59 5.56
C ASP A 77 1.61 16.56 4.16
N PRO A 78 2.53 17.52 3.85
CA PRO A 78 3.13 17.61 2.53
C PRO A 78 4.04 16.42 2.17
N GLU A 79 4.56 15.72 3.16
CA GLU A 79 5.42 14.54 2.99
C GLU A 79 4.63 13.23 3.10
N GLN A 80 3.31 13.29 2.94
CA GLN A 80 2.44 12.13 3.08
C GLN A 80 2.95 10.94 2.25
N LYS A 81 3.19 9.83 2.94
CA LYS A 81 3.62 8.59 2.31
C LYS A 81 2.47 7.87 1.63
N ALA A 82 2.74 7.28 0.48
CA ALA A 82 1.77 6.46 -0.23
C ALA A 82 1.29 5.29 0.65
N ARG A 83 -0.03 5.12 0.76
CA ARG A 83 -0.67 4.00 1.47
C ARG A 83 -1.23 3.01 0.45
N PRO A 84 -0.46 2.00 0.01
CA PRO A 84 -0.94 1.03 -0.96
C PRO A 84 -2.14 0.25 -0.41
N CYS A 85 -3.02 -0.14 -1.33
CA CYS A 85 -4.21 -0.93 -1.01
C CYS A 85 -3.86 -2.20 -0.22
N LEU A 86 -4.68 -2.54 0.78
CA LEU A 86 -4.50 -3.74 1.62
C LEU A 86 -4.48 -5.06 0.82
N LEU A 87 -5.05 -5.09 -0.38
CA LEU A 87 -4.94 -6.27 -1.25
C LEU A 87 -3.47 -6.61 -1.61
N THR A 88 -2.56 -5.64 -1.55
CA THR A 88 -1.13 -5.88 -1.76
C THR A 88 -0.46 -6.61 -0.58
N ARG A 89 -1.20 -6.89 0.49
CA ARG A 89 -0.77 -7.70 1.64
C ARG A 89 -1.07 -9.18 1.46
N LEU A 90 -1.81 -9.55 0.42
CA LEU A 90 -2.24 -10.91 0.14
C LEU A 90 -1.59 -11.42 -1.14
N PRO A 91 -1.20 -12.70 -1.19
CA PRO A 91 -0.70 -13.32 -2.41
C PRO A 91 -1.79 -13.36 -3.47
N TYR A 92 -1.36 -13.55 -4.72
CA TYR A 92 -2.28 -13.84 -5.80
C TYR A 92 -2.97 -15.19 -5.56
N GLY A 93 -4.24 -15.31 -5.94
CA GLY A 93 -5.06 -16.51 -5.70
C GLY A 93 -5.80 -16.53 -4.36
N MET A 94 -5.35 -15.78 -3.36
CA MET A 94 -6.04 -15.70 -2.06
C MET A 94 -7.27 -14.80 -2.14
N LYS A 95 -8.40 -15.32 -1.66
CA LYS A 95 -9.66 -14.56 -1.58
C LYS A 95 -9.55 -13.46 -0.52
N PRO A 96 -9.80 -12.18 -0.88
CA PRO A 96 -9.70 -11.08 0.06
C PRO A 96 -10.98 -10.97 0.91
N GLU A 97 -11.06 -11.72 1.99
CA GLU A 97 -12.17 -11.62 2.93
C GLU A 97 -12.08 -10.33 3.76
N ARG A 98 -13.24 -9.75 4.07
CA ARG A 98 -13.31 -8.48 4.82
C ARG A 98 -12.65 -8.60 6.21
N SER A 99 -12.89 -9.70 6.91
CA SER A 99 -12.28 -9.99 8.21
C SER A 99 -10.77 -10.07 8.14
N LEU A 100 -10.23 -10.73 7.13
CA LEU A 100 -8.79 -10.83 6.90
C LEU A 100 -8.17 -9.45 6.64
N LEU A 101 -8.77 -8.65 5.76
CA LEU A 101 -8.29 -7.30 5.48
C LEU A 101 -8.38 -6.39 6.70
N ALA A 102 -9.45 -6.49 7.49
CA ALA A 102 -9.59 -5.75 8.75
C ALA A 102 -8.53 -6.15 9.77
N GLY A 103 -8.21 -7.45 9.86
CA GLY A 103 -7.13 -7.96 10.70
C GLY A 103 -5.77 -7.38 10.28
N LEU A 104 -5.42 -7.47 9.00
CA LEU A 104 -4.16 -6.88 8.50
C LEU A 104 -4.06 -5.37 8.78
N ALA A 105 -5.17 -4.64 8.62
CA ALA A 105 -5.21 -3.22 8.97
C ALA A 105 -5.02 -2.99 10.48
N ALA A 106 -5.59 -3.84 11.33
CA ALA A 106 -5.40 -3.76 12.78
C ALA A 106 -3.94 -4.02 13.17
N GLY A 107 -3.33 -5.05 12.58
CA GLY A 107 -1.90 -5.34 12.76
C GLY A 107 -0.99 -4.18 12.31
N GLU A 108 -1.25 -3.56 11.14
CA GLU A 108 -0.49 -2.38 10.71
C GLU A 108 -0.68 -1.18 11.66
N ARG A 109 -1.88 -0.97 12.22
CA ARG A 109 -2.09 0.06 13.26
C ARG A 109 -1.30 -0.22 14.54
N ALA A 110 -1.23 -1.49 14.95
CA ALA A 110 -0.42 -1.88 16.11
C ALA A 110 1.06 -1.55 15.91
N VAL A 111 1.60 -1.79 14.70
CA VAL A 111 2.97 -1.39 14.33
C VAL A 111 3.17 0.13 14.48
N HIS A 112 2.25 0.93 13.92
CA HIS A 112 2.32 2.39 14.08
C HIS A 112 2.28 2.82 15.55
N GLY A 113 1.45 2.16 16.37
CA GLY A 113 1.36 2.42 17.81
C GLY A 113 2.68 2.16 18.56
N VAL A 114 3.40 1.09 18.19
CA VAL A 114 4.73 0.79 18.79
C VAL A 114 5.73 1.89 18.48
N PHE A 115 5.84 2.34 17.23
CA PHE A 115 6.75 3.42 16.86
C PHE A 115 6.38 4.74 17.53
N ALA A 116 5.10 5.09 17.56
CA ALA A 116 4.62 6.30 18.23
C ALA A 116 4.94 6.29 19.72
N SER A 117 4.73 5.16 20.42
CA SER A 117 5.03 5.02 21.84
C SER A 117 6.54 5.09 22.14
N ALA A 118 7.37 4.67 21.19
CA ALA A 118 8.83 4.76 21.31
C ALA A 118 9.38 6.15 20.93
N GLY A 119 8.54 7.09 20.49
CA GLY A 119 8.98 8.39 19.98
C GLY A 119 9.83 8.31 18.71
N LEU A 120 9.72 7.20 17.97
CA LEU A 120 10.50 6.93 16.77
C LEU A 120 9.70 7.24 15.50
N PRO A 121 10.33 7.79 14.46
CA PRO A 121 9.71 7.86 13.15
C PRO A 121 9.47 6.42 12.65
N GLY A 122 8.22 6.11 12.31
CA GLY A 122 7.89 4.80 11.77
C GLY A 122 8.54 4.59 10.39
N PRO A 123 9.26 3.47 10.18
CA PRO A 123 9.79 3.12 8.86
C PRO A 123 8.63 2.80 7.91
N ASP A 124 8.93 2.72 6.62
CA ASP A 124 8.02 2.08 5.69
C ASP A 124 7.99 0.57 5.96
N PHE A 125 6.80 0.02 6.05
CA PHE A 125 6.60 -1.41 6.28
C PHE A 125 5.36 -1.94 5.57
N ARG A 126 5.21 -3.26 5.54
CA ARG A 126 4.01 -3.96 5.06
C ARG A 126 3.80 -5.23 5.88
N LEU A 127 2.64 -5.37 6.47
CA LEU A 127 2.24 -6.62 7.12
C LEU A 127 1.57 -7.53 6.09
N ARG A 128 2.21 -8.64 5.71
CA ARG A 128 1.76 -9.52 4.63
C ARG A 128 1.44 -10.91 5.14
N LEU A 129 0.30 -11.42 4.76
CA LEU A 129 0.02 -12.85 4.81
C LEU A 129 0.59 -13.46 3.53
N VAL A 130 1.78 -14.08 3.66
CA VAL A 130 2.53 -14.62 2.52
C VAL A 130 1.88 -15.90 2.00
N ASP A 131 1.37 -16.71 2.90
CA ASP A 131 0.50 -17.86 2.68
C ASP A 131 -0.40 -18.09 3.89
N ALA A 132 -1.11 -19.22 3.95
CA ALA A 132 -2.06 -19.51 5.03
C ALA A 132 -1.40 -19.60 6.43
N GLU A 133 -0.11 -19.87 6.50
CA GLU A 133 0.63 -20.15 7.75
C GLU A 133 1.69 -19.09 8.07
N ARG A 134 1.96 -18.14 7.16
CA ARG A 134 3.04 -17.16 7.31
C ARG A 134 2.55 -15.73 7.24
N LEU A 135 2.57 -15.07 8.39
CA LEU A 135 2.37 -13.64 8.54
C LEU A 135 3.72 -12.96 8.72
N GLU A 136 4.08 -12.03 7.86
CA GLU A 136 5.38 -11.37 7.87
C GLU A 136 5.24 -9.84 7.90
N LEU A 137 5.93 -9.20 8.84
CA LEU A 137 6.14 -7.76 8.84
C LEU A 137 7.40 -7.46 8.02
N HIS A 138 7.21 -7.06 6.79
CA HIS A 138 8.30 -6.64 5.90
C HIS A 138 8.72 -5.21 6.21
N VAL A 139 10.00 -5.03 6.50
CA VAL A 139 10.65 -3.73 6.75
C VAL A 139 11.86 -3.57 5.84
N LEU A 140 12.23 -2.34 5.55
CA LEU A 140 13.49 -2.06 4.85
C LEU A 140 14.68 -2.33 5.76
N PRO A 141 15.89 -2.59 5.21
CA PRO A 141 17.09 -2.87 6.03
C PRO A 141 17.48 -1.69 6.90
N GLU A 142 17.28 -0.48 6.40
CA GLU A 142 17.62 0.77 7.08
C GLU A 142 16.37 1.64 7.34
N PRO A 143 16.29 2.26 8.52
CA PRO A 143 17.17 2.05 9.69
C PRO A 143 17.01 0.65 10.30
N ALA A 144 18.11 0.10 10.82
CA ALA A 144 18.09 -1.22 11.45
C ALA A 144 17.26 -1.19 12.74
N LEU A 145 16.29 -2.11 12.83
CA LEU A 145 15.49 -2.27 14.06
C LEU A 145 16.24 -3.08 15.10
N ALA A 146 16.23 -2.60 16.35
CA ALA A 146 16.81 -3.33 17.47
C ALA A 146 16.04 -4.66 17.72
N PRO A 147 16.72 -5.73 18.17
CA PRO A 147 16.07 -7.02 18.43
C PRO A 147 14.87 -6.92 19.39
N GLY A 148 14.97 -6.13 20.45
CA GLY A 148 13.89 -5.90 21.40
C GLY A 148 12.68 -5.23 20.76
N LEU A 149 12.89 -4.29 19.83
CA LEU A 149 11.81 -3.65 19.09
C LEU A 149 11.13 -4.63 18.13
N CYS A 150 11.91 -5.52 17.47
CA CYS A 150 11.34 -6.56 16.62
C CYS A 150 10.45 -7.53 17.43
N ALA A 151 10.87 -7.91 18.63
CA ALA A 151 10.07 -8.76 19.52
C ALA A 151 8.77 -8.06 19.97
N GLU A 152 8.85 -6.79 20.34
CA GLU A 152 7.67 -5.99 20.72
C GLU A 152 6.69 -5.82 19.54
N LEU A 153 7.18 -5.55 18.34
CA LEU A 153 6.36 -5.47 17.13
C LEU A 153 5.61 -6.79 16.88
N ALA A 154 6.33 -7.92 16.96
CA ALA A 154 5.71 -9.23 16.76
C ALA A 154 4.64 -9.52 17.83
N ARG A 155 4.91 -9.22 19.10
CA ARG A 155 3.97 -9.39 20.20
C ARG A 155 2.71 -8.55 19.98
N ARG A 156 2.85 -7.25 19.68
CA ARG A 156 1.72 -6.32 19.49
C ARG A 156 0.87 -6.66 18.27
N ILE A 157 1.50 -7.15 17.20
CA ILE A 157 0.75 -7.65 16.04
C ILE A 157 -0.05 -8.89 16.42
N ALA A 158 0.56 -9.86 17.11
CA ALA A 158 -0.12 -11.08 17.55
C ALA A 158 -1.33 -10.80 18.46
N GLU A 159 -1.20 -9.83 19.37
CA GLU A 159 -2.30 -9.36 20.22
C GLU A 159 -3.43 -8.70 19.41
N ALA A 160 -3.09 -7.91 18.41
CA ALA A 160 -4.07 -7.21 17.58
C ALA A 160 -4.83 -8.15 16.60
N VAL A 161 -4.21 -9.28 16.23
CA VAL A 161 -4.75 -10.21 15.21
C VAL A 161 -4.53 -11.67 15.61
N PRO A 162 -5.06 -12.12 16.75
CA PRO A 162 -4.83 -13.46 17.28
C PRO A 162 -5.33 -14.59 16.37
N GLN A 163 -6.20 -14.28 15.40
CA GLN A 163 -6.71 -15.23 14.41
C GLN A 163 -5.76 -15.45 13.22
N LEU A 164 -4.68 -14.67 13.09
CA LEU A 164 -3.66 -14.86 12.07
C LEU A 164 -2.45 -15.61 12.63
N PRO A 165 -1.60 -16.19 11.74
CA PRO A 165 -0.38 -16.85 12.19
C PRO A 165 0.54 -15.91 12.98
N PRO A 166 1.42 -16.45 13.85
CA PRO A 166 2.40 -15.64 14.58
C PRO A 166 3.27 -14.83 13.60
N PRO A 167 3.37 -13.49 13.78
CA PRO A 167 4.10 -12.65 12.84
C PRO A 167 5.62 -12.81 12.99
N ARG A 168 6.32 -12.71 11.86
CA ARG A 168 7.79 -12.61 11.81
C ARG A 168 8.20 -11.28 11.22
N VAL A 169 9.22 -10.63 11.80
CA VAL A 169 9.82 -9.42 11.23
C VAL A 169 10.87 -9.84 10.21
N VAL A 170 10.69 -9.42 8.95
CA VAL A 170 11.55 -9.81 7.83
C VAL A 170 12.09 -8.58 7.11
N ARG A 171 13.40 -8.52 6.92
CA ARG A 171 14.05 -7.44 6.15
C ARG A 171 13.96 -7.76 4.67
N VAL A 172 13.48 -6.80 3.88
CA VAL A 172 13.33 -6.93 2.43
C VAL A 172 13.99 -5.77 1.70
N LYS A 173 14.59 -6.02 0.55
CA LYS A 173 15.24 -4.96 -0.26
C LYS A 173 14.26 -3.89 -0.74
N THR A 174 13.00 -4.25 -0.95
CA THR A 174 11.96 -3.35 -1.41
C THR A 174 10.59 -3.83 -0.97
N LEU A 175 9.73 -2.87 -0.65
CA LEU A 175 8.35 -3.14 -0.25
C LEU A 175 7.38 -3.23 -1.44
N SER A 176 7.74 -2.70 -2.60
CA SER A 176 6.88 -2.72 -3.79
C SER A 176 7.07 -4.01 -4.57
N GLY A 177 5.99 -4.51 -5.21
CA GLY A 177 6.05 -5.63 -6.13
C GLY A 177 6.46 -6.97 -5.50
N PHE A 178 6.22 -7.20 -4.22
CA PHE A 178 6.65 -8.42 -3.54
C PHE A 178 6.05 -9.68 -4.18
N PHE A 179 4.74 -9.69 -4.40
CA PHE A 179 4.06 -10.82 -5.04
C PHE A 179 4.13 -10.82 -6.57
N ASP A 180 4.66 -9.76 -7.18
CA ASP A 180 4.81 -9.66 -8.64
C ASP A 180 6.07 -10.38 -9.14
N ARG A 181 7.00 -10.70 -8.21
CA ARG A 181 8.31 -11.34 -8.48
C ARG A 181 8.34 -12.83 -8.17
N ALA A 182 7.26 -13.35 -7.60
CA ALA A 182 7.09 -14.77 -7.29
C ALA A 182 6.55 -15.55 -8.49
#